data_1a0867ca45830ed6ee6c118a5ec0aede
#
_entry.id   1a0867ca45830ed6ee6c118a5ec0aede
#
_cell.length_a   1.000
_cell.length_b   1.000
_cell.length_c   1.000
_cell.angle_alpha   90.00
_cell.angle_beta   90.00
_cell.angle_gamma   90.00
#
_symmetry.space_group_name_H-M   'P 1'
#
loop_
_entity.id
_entity.type
_entity.pdbx_description
1 polymer ?
#
loop_
_entity_poly.entity_id
_entity_poly.type
_entity_poly.pdbx_seq_one_letter_code
_entity_poly.pdbx_strand_id
1 'polypeptide(L)'
;MRELVHIQAGQCGNQIGAKFWEVISDEHGIDPTGTYHGDSDLQLERINVYYNEATGGRYVPRAVLMDLXPGTMDSVRAGPFGQLFRPDNFVFGQTGAGNNWAKGHYTEGAELIDSVLDVVRKEAEGCDCLXGFXITHSLGGGTGSGLGALLLERLSVDYGKKSKPSFTAXSCPQIX
;
A
#
# COMPACT_ATOMS: atom_id res chain seq x y z
N MET A 1 0.30 21.07 3.50
CA MET A 1 -0.02 19.97 2.55
C MET A 1 -0.27 18.71 3.34
N ARG A 2 -1.38 18.06 3.10
CA ARG A 2 -1.76 16.85 3.85
C ARG A 2 -1.45 15.62 3.00
N GLU A 3 -0.53 14.81 3.47
CA GLU A 3 -0.10 13.63 2.74
C GLU A 3 -0.68 12.37 3.38
N LEU A 4 -0.89 11.35 2.56
CA LEU A 4 -1.37 10.05 3.01
C LEU A 4 -0.35 8.98 2.61
N VAL A 5 -0.17 8.01 3.50
CA VAL A 5 0.61 6.82 3.20
C VAL A 5 -0.37 5.68 2.99
N HIS A 6 -0.30 5.04 1.84
CA HIS A 6 -1.21 3.95 1.49
C HIS A 6 -0.51 2.62 1.75
N ILE A 7 -1.20 1.71 2.42
CA ILE A 7 -0.65 0.40 2.74
C ILE A 7 -1.59 -0.66 2.20
N GLN A 8 -1.04 -1.62 1.46
CA GLN A 8 -1.80 -2.72 0.88
C GLN A 8 -1.31 -4.02 1.48
N ALA A 9 -2.22 -4.81 2.02
CA ALA A 9 -1.86 -6.03 2.74
C ALA A 9 -2.62 -7.23 2.19
N GLY A 10 -1.87 -8.28 1.84
CA GLY A 10 -2.42 -9.53 1.39
C GLY A 10 -2.87 -9.49 -0.06
N GLN A 11 -3.37 -10.64 -0.55
CA GLN A 11 -3.78 -10.73 -1.94
C GLN A 11 -4.91 -9.77 -2.26
N CYS A 12 -5.97 -9.81 -1.44
CA CYS A 12 -7.12 -8.95 -1.67
C CYS A 12 -6.76 -7.48 -1.57
N GLY A 13 -6.01 -7.12 -0.53
CA GLY A 13 -5.61 -5.74 -0.34
C GLY A 13 -4.76 -5.21 -1.46
N ASN A 14 -3.86 -6.03 -1.97
CA ASN A 14 -3.01 -5.60 -3.07
C ASN A 14 -3.78 -5.50 -4.37
N GLN A 15 -4.78 -6.37 -4.59
CA GLN A 15 -5.62 -6.26 -5.77
C GLN A 15 -6.48 -5.01 -5.75
N ILE A 16 -7.07 -4.71 -4.60
CA ILE A 16 -7.85 -3.48 -4.43
C ILE A 16 -6.96 -2.27 -4.61
N GLY A 17 -5.78 -2.32 -4.02
CA GLY A 17 -4.84 -1.21 -4.10
C GLY A 17 -4.34 -0.97 -5.51
N ALA A 18 -4.09 -2.03 -6.27
CA ALA A 18 -3.65 -1.88 -7.65
C ALA A 18 -4.72 -1.16 -8.47
N LYS A 19 -5.98 -1.52 -8.26
CA LYS A 19 -7.07 -0.85 -8.97
C LYS A 19 -7.21 0.60 -8.51
N PHE A 20 -7.05 0.84 -7.21
CA PHE A 20 -7.08 2.20 -6.68
C PHE A 20 -6.02 3.07 -7.37
N TRP A 21 -4.80 2.56 -7.51
CA TRP A 21 -3.74 3.36 -8.10
C TRP A 21 -3.93 3.56 -9.59
N GLU A 22 -4.57 2.60 -10.27
CA GLU A 22 -4.94 2.82 -11.67
C GLU A 22 -5.90 3.98 -11.81
N VAL A 23 -6.93 4.00 -10.97
CA VAL A 23 -7.96 5.05 -11.03
C VAL A 23 -7.37 6.41 -10.66
N ILE A 24 -6.61 6.46 -9.57
CA ILE A 24 -6.01 7.72 -9.09
C ILE A 24 -5.01 8.25 -10.11
N SER A 25 -4.20 7.36 -10.68
CA SER A 25 -3.21 7.79 -11.68
C SER A 25 -3.88 8.35 -12.92
N ASP A 26 -4.97 7.72 -13.34
CA ASP A 26 -5.72 8.21 -14.49
C ASP A 26 -6.30 9.60 -14.20
N GLU A 27 -6.85 9.79 -13.01
CA GLU A 27 -7.41 11.09 -12.63
C GLU A 27 -6.35 12.18 -12.59
N HIS A 28 -5.13 11.85 -12.16
CA HIS A 28 -4.05 12.84 -12.06
C HIS A 28 -3.19 12.93 -13.31
N GLY A 29 -3.52 12.16 -14.34
CA GLY A 29 -2.76 12.21 -15.59
C GLY A 29 -1.38 11.60 -15.49
N ILE A 30 -1.20 10.62 -14.62
CA ILE A 30 0.09 9.95 -14.43
C ILE A 30 0.08 8.65 -15.23
N ASP A 31 1.07 8.49 -16.10
CA ASP A 31 1.17 7.27 -16.89
C ASP A 31 1.89 6.16 -16.08
N PRO A 32 1.92 4.93 -16.60
CA PRO A 32 2.56 3.84 -15.85
C PRO A 32 4.04 4.03 -15.53
N THR A 33 4.72 4.95 -16.20
CA THR A 33 6.12 5.24 -15.89
C THR A 33 6.28 6.31 -14.81
N GLY A 34 5.18 6.93 -14.40
CA GLY A 34 5.24 7.98 -13.40
C GLY A 34 5.30 9.38 -13.97
N THR A 35 5.20 9.52 -15.28
CA THR A 35 5.30 10.80 -15.95
C THR A 35 3.94 11.45 -16.08
N TYR A 36 3.88 12.76 -15.85
CA TYR A 36 2.63 13.48 -15.97
C TYR A 36 2.35 13.82 -17.43
N HIS A 37 1.15 13.46 -17.89
CA HIS A 37 0.68 13.76 -19.23
C HIS A 37 -0.71 14.39 -19.22
N GLY A 38 -1.08 15.01 -18.13
CA GLY A 38 -2.39 15.61 -18.03
C GLY A 38 -2.51 16.91 -18.81
N ASP A 39 -3.72 17.43 -18.83
CA ASP A 39 -4.01 18.65 -19.59
C ASP A 39 -4.56 19.76 -18.72
N SER A 40 -4.50 19.62 -17.40
CA SER A 40 -5.05 20.63 -16.50
C SER A 40 -4.18 20.74 -15.25
N ASP A 41 -3.90 21.97 -14.85
CA ASP A 41 -3.17 22.20 -13.59
C ASP A 41 -3.92 21.70 -12.38
N LEU A 42 -5.23 21.53 -12.48
CA LEU A 42 -6.01 21.00 -11.38
C LEU A 42 -5.58 19.57 -11.04
N GLN A 43 -5.10 18.82 -12.02
CA GLN A 43 -4.63 17.46 -11.77
C GLN A 43 -3.38 17.43 -10.90
N LEU A 44 -2.56 18.48 -10.96
CA LEU A 44 -1.35 18.54 -10.15
C LEU A 44 -1.54 19.26 -8.83
N GLU A 45 -2.68 19.91 -8.63
CA GLU A 45 -2.84 20.80 -7.50
C GLU A 45 -2.69 20.07 -6.17
N ARG A 46 -3.20 18.85 -6.06
CA ARG A 46 -3.13 18.07 -4.84
C ARG A 46 -2.47 16.73 -5.04
N ILE A 47 -1.55 16.68 -5.99
CA ILE A 47 -0.91 15.40 -6.29
C ILE A 47 -0.06 14.91 -5.12
N ASN A 48 0.41 15.80 -4.28
CA ASN A 48 1.26 15.42 -3.14
C ASN A 48 0.51 14.63 -2.07
N VAL A 49 -0.82 14.62 -2.11
CA VAL A 49 -1.58 13.80 -1.17
C VAL A 49 -1.21 12.33 -1.33
N TYR A 50 -1.07 11.86 -2.56
CA TYR A 50 -0.84 10.45 -2.83
C TYR A 50 0.54 10.14 -3.41
N TYR A 51 1.25 11.11 -3.94
CA TYR A 51 2.50 10.85 -4.66
C TYR A 51 3.65 11.66 -4.09
N ASN A 52 4.84 11.06 -4.15
CA ASN A 52 6.10 11.78 -3.97
C ASN A 52 6.65 12.13 -5.33
N GLU A 53 7.24 13.32 -5.45
CA GLU A 53 7.91 13.69 -6.68
C GLU A 53 9.37 13.28 -6.59
N ALA A 54 9.79 12.45 -7.53
CA ALA A 54 11.15 11.95 -7.58
C ALA A 54 11.97 12.73 -8.60
N THR A 55 13.23 12.37 -8.69
CA THR A 55 14.14 12.98 -9.64
C THR A 55 13.61 12.85 -11.06
N GLY A 56 13.75 13.91 -11.83
CA GLY A 56 13.29 13.90 -13.22
C GLY A 56 11.81 14.18 -13.39
N GLY A 57 11.15 14.66 -12.34
CA GLY A 57 9.74 14.98 -12.44
C GLY A 57 8.81 13.78 -12.41
N ARG A 58 9.31 12.64 -12.03
CA ARG A 58 8.48 11.43 -11.93
C ARG A 58 7.69 11.44 -10.63
N TYR A 59 6.48 10.92 -10.70
CA TYR A 59 5.61 10.82 -9.52
C TYR A 59 5.51 9.37 -9.09
N VAL A 60 5.79 9.12 -7.83
CA VAL A 60 5.86 7.78 -7.27
C VAL A 60 4.81 7.66 -6.16
N PRO A 61 3.94 6.65 -6.20
CA PRO A 61 2.93 6.49 -5.15
C PRO A 61 3.58 6.37 -3.78
N ARG A 62 2.96 7.03 -2.81
CA ARG A 62 3.38 6.88 -1.42
C ARG A 62 2.67 5.65 -0.87
N ALA A 63 3.15 4.49 -1.26
CA ALA A 63 2.47 3.23 -1.02
C ALA A 63 3.46 2.17 -0.54
N VAL A 64 3.01 1.37 0.40
CA VAL A 64 3.76 0.20 0.89
C VAL A 64 2.92 -1.02 0.58
N LEU A 65 3.51 -1.99 -0.11
CA LEU A 65 2.82 -3.21 -0.52
C LEU A 65 3.42 -4.39 0.24
N MET A 66 2.58 -5.13 0.93
CA MET A 66 3.08 -6.23 1.74
C MET A 66 2.23 -7.47 1.58
N ASP A 67 2.87 -8.62 1.64
CA ASP A 67 2.21 -9.92 1.61
C ASP A 67 3.18 -10.96 2.12
N LEU A 68 2.62 -12.09 2.53
CA LEU A 68 3.43 -13.28 2.87
C LEU A 68 3.73 -14.14 1.67
N UNK A 69 3.05 -14.05 0.61
CA UNK A 69 3.24 -14.63 -0.30
C UNK A 69 3.79 -13.92 -1.21
N PRO A 70 4.82 -14.29 -1.88
CA PRO A 70 5.45 -13.46 -2.92
C PRO A 70 4.71 -13.42 -4.26
N GLY A 71 3.85 -14.37 -4.50
CA GLY A 71 3.14 -14.42 -5.78
C GLY A 71 2.29 -13.19 -6.05
N THR A 72 1.65 -12.66 -5.00
CA THR A 72 0.84 -11.47 -5.16
C THR A 72 1.68 -10.28 -5.61
N MET A 73 2.86 -10.13 -5.03
CA MET A 73 3.75 -9.05 -5.41
C MET A 73 4.20 -9.17 -6.86
N ASP A 74 4.48 -10.40 -7.30
CA ASP A 74 4.84 -10.61 -8.70
C ASP A 74 3.71 -10.20 -9.62
N SER A 75 2.46 -10.49 -9.23
CA SER A 75 1.31 -10.10 -10.03
C SER A 75 1.18 -8.59 -10.12
N VAL A 76 1.43 -7.89 -9.02
CA VAL A 76 1.37 -6.43 -9.04
C VAL A 76 2.47 -5.86 -9.93
N ARG A 77 3.68 -6.38 -9.80
CA ARG A 77 4.80 -5.91 -10.63
C ARG A 77 4.55 -6.12 -12.10
N ALA A 78 3.89 -7.22 -12.46
CA ALA A 78 3.60 -7.54 -13.85
C ALA A 78 2.38 -6.80 -14.38
N GLY A 79 1.63 -6.12 -13.52
CA GLY A 79 0.42 -5.44 -13.92
C GLY A 79 0.68 -4.14 -14.65
N PRO A 80 -0.40 -3.46 -15.09
CA PRO A 80 -0.25 -2.25 -15.90
C PRO A 80 0.54 -1.15 -15.24
N PHE A 81 0.41 -0.98 -13.92
CA PHE A 81 1.12 0.06 -13.19
C PHE A 81 2.18 -0.49 -12.26
N GLY A 82 2.69 -1.69 -12.54
CA GLY A 82 3.69 -2.31 -11.68
C GLY A 82 4.99 -1.53 -11.60
N GLN A 83 5.35 -0.86 -12.68
CA GLN A 83 6.58 -0.08 -12.72
C GLN A 83 6.47 1.24 -11.96
N LEU A 84 5.26 1.62 -11.59
CA LEU A 84 5.04 2.89 -10.91
C LEU A 84 5.56 2.89 -9.48
N PHE A 85 5.48 1.75 -8.80
CA PHE A 85 5.82 1.65 -7.39
C PHE A 85 7.32 1.52 -7.17
N ARG A 86 7.80 2.07 -6.05
CA ARG A 86 9.20 1.91 -5.67
C ARG A 86 9.47 0.45 -5.30
N PRO A 87 10.50 -0.13 -5.87
CA PRO A 87 10.83 -1.53 -5.51
C PRO A 87 11.10 -1.73 -4.02
N ASP A 88 11.66 -0.74 -3.35
CA ASP A 88 11.97 -0.85 -1.93
C ASP A 88 10.70 -0.89 -1.07
N ASN A 89 9.58 -0.48 -1.63
CA ASN A 89 8.32 -0.47 -0.88
C ASN A 89 7.54 -1.78 -1.02
N PHE A 90 8.09 -2.75 -1.72
CA PHE A 90 7.53 -4.11 -1.76
C PHE A 90 8.16 -4.91 -0.64
N VAL A 91 7.36 -5.30 0.35
CA VAL A 91 7.83 -6.10 1.48
C VAL A 91 7.04 -7.39 1.48
N PHE A 92 7.72 -8.52 1.36
CA PHE A 92 7.03 -9.79 1.31
C PHE A 92 7.82 -10.89 2.02
N GLY A 93 7.08 -11.91 2.46
CA GLY A 93 7.69 -13.06 3.09
C GLY A 93 7.93 -14.17 2.11
N GLN A 94 8.25 -15.34 2.65
CA GLN A 94 8.57 -16.51 1.83
C GLN A 94 7.40 -17.48 1.71
N THR A 95 6.54 -17.53 2.71
CA THR A 95 5.41 -18.45 2.72
C THR A 95 4.13 -17.71 3.04
N GLY A 96 3.02 -18.21 2.54
CA GLY A 96 1.73 -17.62 2.81
C GLY A 96 1.17 -18.01 4.16
N ALA A 97 0.09 -17.38 4.56
CA ALA A 97 -0.59 -17.69 5.80
C ALA A 97 -1.66 -18.77 5.64
N GLY A 98 -1.93 -19.21 4.40
CA GLY A 98 -2.87 -20.26 4.15
C GLY A 98 -4.29 -19.96 4.61
N ASN A 99 -4.72 -18.71 4.42
CA ASN A 99 -6.04 -18.26 4.88
C ASN A 99 -6.25 -18.43 6.37
N ASN A 100 -5.18 -18.42 7.12
CA ASN A 100 -5.23 -18.60 8.56
C ASN A 100 -4.92 -17.26 9.24
N TRP A 101 -5.90 -16.70 9.91
CA TRP A 101 -5.75 -15.40 10.55
C TRP A 101 -4.64 -15.40 11.59
N ALA A 102 -4.54 -16.47 12.37
CA ALA A 102 -3.54 -16.54 13.42
C ALA A 102 -2.13 -16.54 12.85
N LYS A 103 -1.92 -17.24 11.73
CA LYS A 103 -0.60 -17.21 11.08
C LYS A 103 -0.26 -15.82 10.58
N GLY A 104 -1.25 -15.14 10.00
CA GLY A 104 -1.03 -13.78 9.52
C GLY A 104 -0.75 -12.81 10.64
N HIS A 105 -1.36 -13.01 11.80
CA HIS A 105 -1.20 -12.11 12.92
C HIS A 105 -0.01 -12.46 13.82
N TYR A 106 0.10 -13.73 14.23
CA TYR A 106 1.02 -14.10 15.30
C TYR A 106 2.34 -14.68 14.83
N THR A 107 2.38 -15.38 13.70
CA THR A 107 3.61 -16.03 13.29
C THR A 107 4.23 -15.39 12.08
N GLU A 108 3.67 -15.66 10.90
CA GLU A 108 4.28 -15.14 9.68
C GLU A 108 4.25 -13.63 9.64
N GLY A 109 3.14 -13.04 10.05
CA GLY A 109 3.00 -11.59 10.01
C GLY A 109 3.90 -10.88 11.00
N ALA A 110 4.05 -11.44 12.21
CA ALA A 110 4.89 -10.80 13.21
C ALA A 110 6.34 -10.73 12.77
N GLU A 111 6.79 -11.73 12.02
CA GLU A 111 8.16 -11.71 11.51
C GLU A 111 8.36 -10.63 10.45
N LEU A 112 7.32 -10.30 9.72
CA LEU A 112 7.41 -9.34 8.63
C LEU A 112 7.17 -7.90 9.08
N ILE A 113 6.47 -7.72 10.18
CA ILE A 113 5.93 -6.41 10.54
C ILE A 113 7.01 -5.36 10.78
N ASP A 114 8.15 -5.77 11.33
CA ASP A 114 9.22 -4.81 11.59
C ASP A 114 9.77 -4.22 10.31
N SER A 115 9.91 -5.05 9.27
CA SER A 115 10.35 -4.55 7.96
C SER A 115 9.33 -3.61 7.36
N VAL A 116 8.05 -3.95 7.49
CA VAL A 116 6.98 -3.09 6.98
C VAL A 116 7.00 -1.74 7.69
N LEU A 117 7.15 -1.76 9.01
CA LEU A 117 7.15 -0.52 9.77
C LEU A 117 8.34 0.36 9.43
N ASP A 118 9.49 -0.22 9.11
CA ASP A 118 10.63 0.57 8.67
C ASP A 118 10.33 1.32 7.39
N VAL A 119 9.69 0.66 6.42
CA VAL A 119 9.33 1.31 5.16
C VAL A 119 8.27 2.38 5.40
N VAL A 120 7.27 2.07 6.22
CA VAL A 120 6.24 3.04 6.56
C VAL A 120 6.85 4.26 7.24
N ARG A 121 7.79 4.05 8.14
CA ARG A 121 8.44 5.14 8.85
C ARG A 121 9.21 6.04 7.90
N LYS A 122 9.90 5.46 6.91
CA LYS A 122 10.60 6.26 5.91
C LYS A 122 9.64 7.11 5.11
N GLU A 123 8.50 6.54 4.70
CA GLU A 123 7.53 7.30 3.94
C GLU A 123 6.93 8.41 4.79
N ALA A 124 6.63 8.13 6.05
CA ALA A 124 6.06 9.13 6.93
C ALA A 124 7.03 10.27 7.21
N GLU A 125 8.31 9.95 7.35
CA GLU A 125 9.31 10.99 7.59
C GLU A 125 9.48 11.92 6.40
N GLY A 126 9.19 11.44 5.20
CA GLY A 126 9.26 12.27 4.01
C GLY A 126 8.06 13.18 3.82
N CYS A 127 7.04 13.06 4.66
CA CYS A 127 5.86 13.90 4.55
C CYS A 127 6.02 15.19 5.31
N ASP A 128 5.54 16.28 4.73
CA ASP A 128 5.52 17.56 5.44
C ASP A 128 4.44 17.56 6.50
N CYS A 129 3.27 17.00 6.19
CA CYS A 129 2.14 16.97 7.10
C CYS A 129 1.36 15.68 6.86
N LEU A 130 1.71 14.65 7.61
CA LEU A 130 1.06 13.36 7.45
C LEU A 130 -0.36 13.36 8.01
N UNK A 131 -1.15 12.84 7.07
CA UNK A 131 -2.41 12.92 7.41
C UNK A 131 -2.86 11.74 7.91
N GLY A 132 -2.51 10.80 7.47
CA GLY A 132 -2.88 9.49 7.93
C GLY A 132 -2.52 8.39 6.96
N PHE A 133 -3.13 7.25 7.17
CA PHE A 133 -2.82 6.04 6.44
C PHE A 133 -4.07 5.43 5.80
N UNK A 134 -4.04 4.89 4.71
CA UNK A 134 -5.04 4.33 4.12
C UNK A 134 -4.67 2.98 4.03
N ILE A 135 -5.39 2.11 4.41
CA ILE A 135 -5.03 0.70 4.44
C ILE A 135 -6.07 -0.12 3.70
N THR A 136 -5.61 -0.95 2.78
CA THR A 136 -6.51 -1.88 2.09
C THR A 136 -6.14 -3.30 2.49
N HIS A 137 -7.13 -4.06 2.95
CA HIS A 137 -6.93 -5.45 3.35
C HIS A 137 -8.28 -6.16 3.42
N SER A 138 -8.26 -7.49 3.50
CA SER A 138 -9.50 -8.24 3.67
C SER A 138 -9.78 -8.50 5.13
N LEU A 139 -11.02 -8.79 5.46
CA LEU A 139 -11.40 -9.21 6.79
C LEU A 139 -11.29 -10.71 6.96
N GLY A 140 -11.41 -11.46 5.86
CA GLY A 140 -11.23 -12.91 5.91
C GLY A 140 -9.87 -13.28 5.37
N GLY A 141 -9.52 -14.55 5.52
CA GLY A 141 -8.24 -15.03 5.06
C GLY A 141 -7.15 -14.87 6.09
N GLY A 142 -5.90 -15.00 5.66
CA GLY A 142 -4.77 -15.00 6.57
C GLY A 142 -3.97 -13.73 6.59
N THR A 143 -3.26 -13.46 5.50
CA THR A 143 -2.32 -12.34 5.48
C THR A 143 -3.02 -11.00 5.63
N GLY A 144 -4.04 -10.76 4.80
CA GLY A 144 -4.68 -9.46 4.80
C GLY A 144 -5.34 -9.13 6.12
N SER A 145 -6.07 -10.07 6.69
CA SER A 145 -6.76 -9.81 7.94
C SER A 145 -5.83 -9.88 9.15
N GLY A 146 -4.95 -10.89 9.20
CA GLY A 146 -4.04 -11.04 10.32
C GLY A 146 -2.96 -9.99 10.35
N LEU A 147 -2.28 -9.81 9.24
CA LEU A 147 -1.20 -8.85 9.16
C LEU A 147 -1.75 -7.43 9.22
N GLY A 148 -2.91 -7.21 8.61
CA GLY A 148 -3.54 -5.89 8.68
C GLY A 148 -3.93 -5.50 10.09
N ALA A 149 -4.46 -6.44 10.87
CA ALA A 149 -4.81 -6.18 12.25
C ALA A 149 -3.56 -5.84 13.07
N LEU A 150 -2.49 -6.60 12.88
CA LEU A 150 -1.25 -6.35 13.60
C LEU A 150 -0.67 -4.99 13.22
N LEU A 151 -0.71 -4.66 11.94
CA LEU A 151 -0.21 -3.36 11.49
C LEU A 151 -1.01 -2.22 12.10
N LEU A 152 -2.32 -2.35 12.15
CA LEU A 152 -3.15 -1.32 12.76
C LEU A 152 -2.82 -1.11 14.24
N GLU A 153 -2.57 -2.21 14.96
CA GLU A 153 -2.17 -2.11 16.35
C GLU A 153 -0.87 -1.35 16.51
N ARG A 154 0.12 -1.68 15.67
CA ARG A 154 1.42 -1.04 15.76
C ARG A 154 1.38 0.41 15.31
N LEU A 155 0.60 0.72 14.29
CA LEU A 155 0.44 2.10 13.86
C LEU A 155 -0.28 2.95 14.90
N SER A 156 -1.21 2.35 15.64
CA SER A 156 -1.89 3.07 16.70
C SER A 156 -0.94 3.45 17.81
N VAL A 157 0.06 2.61 18.08
CA VAL A 157 1.08 2.95 19.07
C VAL A 157 1.97 4.09 18.57
N ASP A 158 2.43 4.01 17.32
CA ASP A 158 3.39 4.98 16.79
C ASP A 158 2.72 6.27 16.31
N TYR A 159 1.51 6.18 15.78
CA TYR A 159 0.81 7.31 15.16
C TYR A 159 -0.64 7.36 15.64
N GLY A 160 -0.83 7.38 16.95
CA GLY A 160 -2.17 7.25 17.52
C GLY A 160 -3.14 8.33 17.11
N LYS A 161 -2.65 9.54 16.86
CA LYS A 161 -3.53 10.67 16.52
C LYS A 161 -3.81 10.77 15.03
N LYS A 162 -3.16 9.96 14.20
CA LYS A 162 -3.35 10.04 12.76
C LYS A 162 -4.56 9.21 12.34
N SER A 163 -5.25 9.69 11.32
CA SER A 163 -6.38 8.96 10.75
C SER A 163 -5.90 7.67 10.08
N LYS A 164 -6.65 6.60 10.26
CA LYS A 164 -6.28 5.30 9.69
C LYS A 164 -7.49 4.64 9.03
N PRO A 165 -8.08 5.26 7.99
CA PRO A 165 -9.21 4.62 7.32
C PRO A 165 -8.79 3.31 6.67
N SER A 166 -9.64 2.32 6.79
CA SER A 166 -9.41 1.00 6.19
C SER A 166 -10.43 0.73 5.10
N PHE A 167 -9.96 0.24 3.97
CA PHE A 167 -10.81 -0.29 2.93
C PHE A 167 -10.73 -1.80 3.02
N THR A 168 -11.80 -2.44 3.50
CA THR A 168 -11.80 -3.87 3.75
C THR A 168 -12.83 -4.57 2.87
N ALA A 169 -12.57 -5.86 2.65
CA ALA A 169 -13.54 -6.72 2.00
C ALA A 169 -13.70 -7.97 2.85
N UNK A 170 -14.75 -8.25 2.73
CA UNK A 170 -15.04 -9.34 3.49
C UNK A 170 -14.32 -10.50 3.03
N SER A 171 -14.49 -10.89 1.96
CA SER A 171 -13.67 -11.88 1.31
C SER A 171 -13.49 -11.51 -0.15
N CYS A 172 -12.28 -11.67 -0.63
CA CYS A 172 -12.02 -11.47 -2.03
C CYS A 172 -12.47 -12.70 -2.81
N PRO A 173 -13.10 -12.52 -3.97
CA PRO A 173 -13.32 -13.65 -4.85
C PRO A 173 -11.98 -14.27 -5.19
N GLN A 174 -11.91 -15.57 -5.10
CA GLN A 174 -10.72 -16.26 -5.52
C GLN A 174 -10.57 -16.14 -7.02
N ILE A 175 -9.52 -15.50 -7.44
CA ILE A 175 -9.23 -15.42 -8.87
C ILE A 175 -8.13 -16.39 -9.14
N UNK A 176 -8.73 -17.15 -9.51
CA UNK A 176 -7.84 -18.20 -9.75
C UNK A 176 -7.13 -17.71 -10.40
#